data_f7e16d7836a7887b708a31c7add3246b
#
_entry.id   f7e16d7836a7887b708a31c7add3246b
#
_cell.length_a   1.000
_cell.length_b   1.000
_cell.length_c   1.000
_cell.angle_alpha   90.00
_cell.angle_beta   90.00
_cell.angle_gamma   90.00
#
_symmetry.space_group_name_H-M   'P 1'
#
loop_
_entity.id
_entity.type
_entity.pdbx_description
1 polymer ?
#
loop_
_entity_poly.entity_id
_entity_poly.type
_entity_poly.pdbx_seq_one_letter_code
_entity_poly.pdbx_strand_id
1 'polypeptide(L)'
;MAFKQVSSPHSHARQSTGQIMQLVLLATLPGLLVLSYQFGWGLLINILIATISAISAEALILKLRNRPIEFYLRDYSAVVTAVLLGLALPPLAPWWLVVVATVFSIVIAKQLYGGLGSNPFNPAMVGYVVALISFPIEMTTWVTPVSLLAADVSHPGLLESLAIVFAGNSPMDGVTGATPLDLFKHSDGLLVEQIYQNNSLFSAASFAGVGWEWANVAFLIGGLALLKARIFTWHAPMAMLGTLALMSMLFWDGGSSNSPGSPLMHLFSGASMLGAFFIVTDPVSSAVSNRGRLIYGALIGLLVYVIRAWGSYPDAVAFAVLLGNFAAPFIDNYTVPRTYGHGQSRRATDKETSE
;
A
#
# COMPACT_ATOMS: atom_id res chain seq x y z
N MET A 1 29.45 49.84 -17.33
CA MET A 1 29.47 48.38 -17.46
C MET A 1 28.09 47.88 -17.02
N ALA A 2 27.29 47.39 -17.97
CA ALA A 2 25.98 46.80 -17.63
C ALA A 2 26.20 45.38 -17.07
N PHE A 3 25.84 45.16 -15.82
CA PHE A 3 25.84 43.81 -15.26
C PHE A 3 24.82 42.97 -16.06
N LYS A 4 25.32 41.95 -16.79
CA LYS A 4 24.43 40.92 -17.36
C LYS A 4 23.73 40.23 -16.18
N GLN A 5 22.42 40.46 -16.04
CA GLN A 5 21.58 39.64 -15.17
C GLN A 5 21.52 38.24 -15.77
N VAL A 6 22.44 37.38 -15.35
CA VAL A 6 22.34 35.95 -15.63
C VAL A 6 21.31 35.40 -14.64
N SER A 7 20.19 34.87 -15.14
CA SER A 7 19.23 34.16 -14.30
C SER A 7 19.97 33.05 -13.55
N SER A 8 19.68 32.89 -12.25
CA SER A 8 20.25 31.79 -11.46
C SER A 8 20.10 30.46 -12.20
N PRO A 9 21.12 29.56 -12.19
CA PRO A 9 20.97 28.27 -12.80
C PRO A 9 19.85 27.50 -12.10
N HIS A 10 18.74 27.27 -12.80
CA HIS A 10 17.66 26.44 -12.28
C HIS A 10 18.08 24.98 -12.42
N SER A 11 18.11 24.25 -11.29
CA SER A 11 18.24 22.81 -11.30
C SER A 11 16.96 22.22 -11.88
N HIS A 12 17.02 21.75 -13.12
CA HIS A 12 15.91 21.02 -13.72
C HIS A 12 15.96 19.58 -13.23
N ALA A 13 14.83 19.07 -12.68
CA ALA A 13 14.68 17.64 -12.42
C ALA A 13 14.80 16.88 -13.75
N ARG A 14 15.59 15.80 -13.77
CA ARG A 14 15.79 14.96 -14.96
C ARG A 14 14.50 14.31 -15.46
N GLN A 15 13.52 14.13 -14.60
CA GLN A 15 12.27 13.44 -14.88
C GLN A 15 11.09 14.30 -14.45
N SER A 16 10.05 14.34 -15.30
CA SER A 16 8.77 14.95 -14.94
C SER A 16 7.98 14.06 -13.99
N THR A 17 7.02 14.64 -13.24
CA THR A 17 6.11 13.90 -12.37
C THR A 17 5.40 12.76 -13.11
N GLY A 18 4.90 13.03 -14.32
CA GLY A 18 4.26 12.01 -15.14
C GLY A 18 5.18 10.84 -15.52
N GLN A 19 6.46 11.11 -15.82
CA GLN A 19 7.44 10.04 -16.08
C GLN A 19 7.70 9.19 -14.84
N ILE A 20 7.78 9.80 -13.64
CA ILE A 20 7.95 9.08 -12.38
C ILE A 20 6.73 8.19 -12.14
N MET A 21 5.51 8.70 -12.29
CA MET A 21 4.28 7.93 -12.10
C MET A 21 4.16 6.77 -13.11
N GLN A 22 4.57 6.98 -14.37
CA GLN A 22 4.65 5.90 -15.36
C GLN A 22 5.65 4.81 -14.95
N LEU A 23 6.82 5.16 -14.41
CA LEU A 23 7.78 4.18 -13.91
C LEU A 23 7.23 3.40 -12.72
N VAL A 24 6.48 4.05 -11.83
CA VAL A 24 5.77 3.37 -10.73
C VAL A 24 4.76 2.37 -11.27
N LEU A 25 3.94 2.76 -12.26
CA LEU A 25 2.98 1.85 -12.91
C LEU A 25 3.68 0.65 -13.58
N LEU A 26 4.79 0.89 -14.29
CA LEU A 26 5.58 -0.19 -14.91
C LEU A 26 6.15 -1.14 -13.84
N ALA A 27 6.58 -0.61 -12.71
CA ALA A 27 7.14 -1.42 -11.63
C ALA A 27 6.08 -2.25 -10.88
N THR A 28 4.79 -1.92 -10.98
CA THR A 28 3.72 -2.77 -10.43
C THR A 28 3.39 -3.96 -11.33
N LEU A 29 3.79 -3.95 -12.60
CA LEU A 29 3.44 -5.01 -13.57
C LEU A 29 3.84 -6.43 -13.14
N PRO A 30 5.04 -6.70 -12.61
CA PRO A 30 5.37 -8.05 -12.16
C PRO A 30 4.38 -8.58 -11.11
N GLY A 31 4.04 -7.75 -10.11
CA GLY A 31 3.05 -8.10 -9.10
C GLY A 31 1.64 -8.28 -9.66
N LEU A 32 1.24 -7.38 -10.58
CA LEU A 32 -0.03 -7.48 -11.29
C LEU A 32 -0.16 -8.81 -12.06
N LEU A 33 0.88 -9.21 -12.77
CA LEU A 33 0.88 -10.47 -13.55
C LEU A 33 0.74 -11.68 -12.63
N VAL A 34 1.50 -11.74 -11.54
CA VAL A 34 1.41 -12.84 -10.58
C VAL A 34 0.04 -12.89 -9.92
N LEU A 35 -0.49 -11.74 -9.46
CA LEU A 35 -1.82 -11.69 -8.86
C LEU A 35 -2.92 -12.07 -9.85
N SER A 36 -2.85 -11.61 -11.11
CA SER A 36 -3.83 -11.98 -12.14
C SER A 36 -3.79 -13.47 -12.47
N TYR A 37 -2.59 -14.07 -12.47
CA TYR A 37 -2.44 -15.51 -12.65
C TYR A 37 -3.03 -16.31 -11.49
N GLN A 38 -2.78 -15.87 -10.24
CA GLN A 38 -3.20 -16.57 -9.04
C GLN A 38 -4.69 -16.37 -8.70
N PHE A 39 -5.27 -15.21 -9.01
CA PHE A 39 -6.62 -14.82 -8.56
C PHE A 39 -7.58 -14.48 -9.70
N GLY A 40 -7.15 -14.63 -10.95
CA GLY A 40 -8.01 -14.52 -12.13
C GLY A 40 -8.29 -13.10 -12.62
N TRP A 41 -9.30 -12.98 -13.49
CA TRP A 41 -9.64 -11.77 -14.24
C TRP A 41 -10.22 -10.64 -13.40
N GLY A 42 -10.80 -10.94 -12.26
CA GLY A 42 -11.48 -9.95 -11.42
C GLY A 42 -10.57 -8.81 -11.01
N LEU A 43 -9.29 -9.06 -10.74
CA LEU A 43 -8.31 -8.03 -10.41
C LEU A 43 -8.14 -6.99 -11.53
N LEU A 44 -8.05 -7.43 -12.78
CA LEU A 44 -7.93 -6.54 -13.95
C LEU A 44 -9.19 -5.71 -14.16
N ILE A 45 -10.36 -6.32 -13.93
CA ILE A 45 -11.66 -5.63 -13.99
C ILE A 45 -11.72 -4.53 -12.93
N ASN A 46 -11.33 -4.82 -11.69
CA ASN A 46 -11.29 -3.83 -10.60
C ASN A 46 -10.35 -2.66 -10.92
N ILE A 47 -9.16 -2.94 -11.43
CA ILE A 47 -8.21 -1.89 -11.84
C ILE A 47 -8.79 -1.02 -12.95
N LEU A 48 -9.47 -1.61 -13.91
CA LEU A 48 -10.12 -0.87 -15.00
C LEU A 48 -11.23 0.04 -14.47
N ILE A 49 -12.12 -0.50 -13.62
CA ILE A 49 -13.20 0.27 -12.98
C ILE A 49 -12.62 1.39 -12.13
N ALA A 50 -11.61 1.11 -11.30
CA ALA A 50 -10.94 2.09 -10.47
C ALA A 50 -10.29 3.20 -11.32
N THR A 51 -9.62 2.84 -12.44
CA THR A 51 -8.98 3.81 -13.33
C THR A 51 -9.98 4.74 -13.99
N ILE A 52 -11.07 4.19 -14.54
CA ILE A 52 -12.14 4.98 -15.16
C ILE A 52 -12.78 5.90 -14.12
N SER A 53 -13.09 5.37 -12.94
CA SER A 53 -13.69 6.14 -11.84
C SER A 53 -12.75 7.24 -11.33
N ALA A 54 -11.46 6.96 -11.19
CA ALA A 54 -10.47 7.93 -10.73
C ALA A 54 -10.31 9.11 -11.71
N ILE A 55 -10.14 8.81 -12.99
CA ILE A 55 -10.00 9.83 -14.05
C ILE A 55 -11.28 10.65 -14.13
N SER A 56 -12.45 10.01 -14.11
CA SER A 56 -13.74 10.69 -14.18
C SER A 56 -13.98 11.60 -12.98
N ALA A 57 -13.72 11.10 -11.77
CA ALA A 57 -13.87 11.87 -10.53
C ALA A 57 -12.90 13.06 -10.49
N GLU A 58 -11.63 12.86 -10.86
CA GLU A 58 -10.65 13.94 -10.91
C GLU A 58 -11.01 14.98 -11.95
N ALA A 59 -11.37 14.58 -13.17
CA ALA A 59 -11.80 15.49 -14.24
C ALA A 59 -13.03 16.31 -13.83
N LEU A 60 -14.01 15.69 -13.17
CA LEU A 60 -15.20 16.36 -12.66
C LEU A 60 -14.85 17.46 -11.65
N ILE A 61 -14.03 17.13 -10.63
CA ILE A 61 -13.62 18.11 -9.61
C ILE A 61 -12.78 19.23 -10.22
N LEU A 62 -11.86 18.93 -11.13
CA LEU A 62 -11.07 19.95 -11.83
C LEU A 62 -11.97 20.89 -12.65
N LYS A 63 -12.98 20.36 -13.34
CA LYS A 63 -13.98 21.14 -14.05
C LYS A 63 -14.77 22.05 -13.11
N LEU A 64 -15.26 21.54 -12.00
CA LEU A 64 -15.99 22.32 -11.00
C LEU A 64 -15.11 23.44 -10.39
N ARG A 65 -13.81 23.21 -10.27
CA ARG A 65 -12.83 24.19 -9.79
C ARG A 65 -12.27 25.11 -10.86
N ASN A 66 -12.77 25.04 -12.10
CA ASN A 66 -12.28 25.80 -13.27
C ASN A 66 -10.76 25.68 -13.48
N ARG A 67 -10.20 24.45 -13.28
CA ARG A 67 -8.78 24.16 -13.52
C ARG A 67 -8.59 23.42 -14.85
N PRO A 68 -7.44 23.59 -15.54
CA PRO A 68 -7.16 22.92 -16.81
C PRO A 68 -7.03 21.40 -16.60
N ILE A 69 -8.01 20.64 -17.06
CA ILE A 69 -8.13 19.19 -16.86
C ILE A 69 -6.92 18.45 -17.42
N GLU A 70 -6.55 18.76 -18.68
CA GLU A 70 -5.47 18.06 -19.38
C GLU A 70 -4.11 18.18 -18.66
N PHE A 71 -3.83 19.34 -18.10
CA PHE A 71 -2.57 19.60 -17.40
C PHE A 71 -2.43 18.71 -16.15
N TYR A 72 -3.51 18.59 -15.34
CA TYR A 72 -3.48 17.80 -14.10
C TYR A 72 -3.56 16.29 -14.36
N LEU A 73 -4.37 15.84 -15.34
CA LEU A 73 -4.45 14.41 -15.65
C LEU A 73 -3.18 13.83 -16.28
N ARG A 74 -2.35 14.66 -16.92
CA ARG A 74 -1.05 14.23 -17.47
C ARG A 74 -0.01 13.84 -16.43
N ASP A 75 -0.25 14.08 -15.16
CA ASP A 75 0.63 13.64 -14.09
C ASP A 75 0.51 12.14 -13.77
N TYR A 76 -0.55 11.46 -14.26
CA TYR A 76 -0.88 10.05 -14.03
C TYR A 76 -1.10 9.65 -12.56
N SER A 77 -1.15 10.59 -11.63
CA SER A 77 -1.30 10.30 -10.21
C SER A 77 -2.65 9.64 -9.86
N ALA A 78 -3.72 10.00 -10.59
CA ALA A 78 -5.01 9.32 -10.44
C ALA A 78 -4.95 7.85 -10.86
N VAL A 79 -4.21 7.57 -11.95
CA VAL A 79 -4.02 6.20 -12.45
C VAL A 79 -3.20 5.38 -11.46
N VAL A 80 -2.12 5.94 -10.89
CA VAL A 80 -1.33 5.27 -9.84
C VAL A 80 -2.21 4.96 -8.63
N THR A 81 -3.00 5.93 -8.16
CA THR A 81 -3.94 5.71 -7.04
C THR A 81 -4.93 4.59 -7.35
N ALA A 82 -5.51 4.58 -8.55
CA ALA A 82 -6.46 3.55 -8.99
C ALA A 82 -5.84 2.16 -9.08
N VAL A 83 -4.62 2.05 -9.63
CA VAL A 83 -3.90 0.78 -9.74
C VAL A 83 -3.53 0.25 -8.36
N LEU A 84 -2.97 1.08 -7.48
CA LEU A 84 -2.61 0.66 -6.12
C LEU A 84 -3.84 0.24 -5.30
N LEU A 85 -4.95 0.97 -5.44
CA LEU A 85 -6.21 0.61 -4.80
C LEU A 85 -6.77 -0.70 -5.38
N GLY A 86 -6.83 -0.83 -6.71
CA GLY A 86 -7.34 -2.03 -7.38
C GLY A 86 -6.52 -3.29 -7.07
N LEU A 87 -5.19 -3.15 -6.89
CA LEU A 87 -4.32 -4.25 -6.43
C LEU A 87 -4.58 -4.65 -4.97
N ALA A 88 -5.08 -3.74 -4.15
CA ALA A 88 -5.37 -3.99 -2.75
C ALA A 88 -6.78 -4.54 -2.50
N LEU A 89 -7.73 -4.28 -3.40
CA LEU A 89 -9.12 -4.75 -3.28
C LEU A 89 -9.25 -6.25 -3.63
N PRO A 90 -10.23 -6.97 -3.03
CA PRO A 90 -10.52 -8.35 -3.42
C PRO A 90 -10.84 -8.48 -4.91
N PRO A 91 -10.35 -9.51 -5.60
CA PRO A 91 -10.42 -9.60 -7.07
C PRO A 91 -11.84 -9.58 -7.66
N LEU A 92 -12.82 -10.15 -6.97
CA LEU A 92 -14.22 -10.17 -7.41
C LEU A 92 -15.09 -9.16 -6.64
N ALA A 93 -14.50 -8.07 -6.13
CA ALA A 93 -15.24 -7.03 -5.45
C ALA A 93 -16.33 -6.44 -6.35
N PRO A 94 -17.55 -6.14 -5.84
CA PRO A 94 -18.61 -5.51 -6.60
C PRO A 94 -18.16 -4.16 -7.18
N TRP A 95 -18.59 -3.85 -8.40
CA TRP A 95 -18.19 -2.62 -9.10
C TRP A 95 -18.46 -1.34 -8.30
N TRP A 96 -19.59 -1.30 -7.57
CA TRP A 96 -19.97 -0.14 -6.77
C TRP A 96 -19.01 0.10 -5.60
N LEU A 97 -18.48 -0.96 -4.99
CA LEU A 97 -17.48 -0.86 -3.92
C LEU A 97 -16.19 -0.24 -4.44
N VAL A 98 -15.73 -0.70 -5.61
CA VAL A 98 -14.54 -0.16 -6.27
C VAL A 98 -14.73 1.33 -6.60
N VAL A 99 -15.91 1.70 -7.11
CA VAL A 99 -16.25 3.11 -7.41
C VAL A 99 -16.28 3.95 -6.15
N VAL A 100 -16.95 3.50 -5.08
CA VAL A 100 -17.02 4.24 -3.81
C VAL A 100 -15.61 4.45 -3.23
N ALA A 101 -14.81 3.38 -3.12
CA ALA A 101 -13.44 3.47 -2.62
C ALA A 101 -12.58 4.45 -3.44
N THR A 102 -12.69 4.40 -4.76
CA THR A 102 -11.95 5.26 -5.69
C THR A 102 -12.40 6.72 -5.58
N VAL A 103 -13.70 6.98 -5.49
CA VAL A 103 -14.23 8.34 -5.34
C VAL A 103 -13.74 8.95 -4.02
N PHE A 104 -13.76 8.21 -2.91
CA PHE A 104 -13.19 8.68 -1.64
C PHE A 104 -11.69 8.96 -1.77
N SER A 105 -10.94 8.10 -2.43
CA SER A 105 -9.50 8.30 -2.68
C SER A 105 -9.22 9.60 -3.44
N ILE A 106 -9.94 9.85 -4.52
CA ILE A 106 -9.65 10.98 -5.42
C ILE A 106 -10.30 12.26 -4.91
N VAL A 107 -11.58 12.24 -4.56
CA VAL A 107 -12.33 13.45 -4.19
C VAL A 107 -11.93 13.92 -2.78
N ILE A 108 -12.03 13.04 -1.80
CA ILE A 108 -11.83 13.41 -0.40
C ILE A 108 -10.33 13.43 -0.05
N ALA A 109 -9.58 12.35 -0.30
CA ALA A 109 -8.20 12.28 0.16
C ALA A 109 -7.22 13.10 -0.68
N LYS A 110 -7.51 13.37 -1.97
CA LYS A 110 -6.61 14.09 -2.86
C LYS A 110 -7.14 15.48 -3.22
N GLN A 111 -8.30 15.58 -3.85
CA GLN A 111 -8.77 16.84 -4.44
C GLN A 111 -9.30 17.84 -3.43
N LEU A 112 -9.88 17.40 -2.32
CA LEU A 112 -10.37 18.28 -1.25
C LEU A 112 -9.23 19.14 -0.67
N TYR A 113 -8.03 18.57 -0.55
CA TYR A 113 -6.84 19.27 -0.03
C TYR A 113 -6.09 20.10 -1.08
N GLY A 114 -6.46 20.03 -2.36
CA GLY A 114 -5.84 20.85 -3.40
C GLY A 114 -5.29 20.06 -4.61
N GLY A 115 -5.24 18.76 -4.54
CA GLY A 115 -4.68 17.86 -5.56
C GLY A 115 -3.33 17.30 -5.16
N LEU A 116 -2.59 16.76 -6.15
CA LEU A 116 -1.28 16.17 -5.92
C LEU A 116 -0.33 17.16 -5.24
N GLY A 117 0.36 16.71 -4.21
CA GLY A 117 1.33 17.51 -3.44
C GLY A 117 0.76 18.21 -2.21
N SER A 118 -0.57 18.21 -2.02
CA SER A 118 -1.24 18.85 -0.87
C SER A 118 -1.99 17.85 0.01
N ASN A 119 -2.07 16.59 -0.38
CA ASN A 119 -2.78 15.55 0.36
C ASN A 119 -1.99 15.10 1.60
N PRO A 120 -2.60 15.18 2.81
CA PRO A 120 -1.93 14.75 4.05
C PRO A 120 -1.84 13.23 4.18
N PHE A 121 -2.72 12.49 3.51
CA PHE A 121 -2.81 11.03 3.54
C PHE A 121 -2.59 10.43 2.16
N ASN A 122 -2.11 9.19 2.11
CA ASN A 122 -2.05 8.43 0.88
C ASN A 122 -3.48 8.14 0.37
N PRO A 123 -3.86 8.62 -0.84
CA PRO A 123 -5.24 8.52 -1.32
C PRO A 123 -5.74 7.10 -1.48
N ALA A 124 -4.90 6.17 -1.98
CA ALA A 124 -5.29 4.78 -2.17
C ALA A 124 -5.63 4.11 -0.83
N MET A 125 -4.84 4.41 0.20
CA MET A 125 -5.07 3.85 1.54
C MET A 125 -6.31 4.42 2.21
N VAL A 126 -6.64 5.69 2.00
CA VAL A 126 -7.92 6.27 2.48
C VAL A 126 -9.10 5.53 1.86
N GLY A 127 -9.12 5.35 0.54
CA GLY A 127 -10.20 4.63 -0.13
C GLY A 127 -10.32 3.18 0.33
N TYR A 128 -9.18 2.49 0.49
CA TYR A 128 -9.15 1.13 1.02
C TYR A 128 -9.75 1.05 2.43
N VAL A 129 -9.33 1.92 3.35
CA VAL A 129 -9.82 1.91 4.74
C VAL A 129 -11.30 2.27 4.81
N VAL A 130 -11.77 3.24 4.01
CA VAL A 130 -13.20 3.56 3.92
C VAL A 130 -14.00 2.35 3.46
N ALA A 131 -13.55 1.65 2.41
CA ALA A 131 -14.20 0.43 1.95
C ALA A 131 -14.19 -0.67 3.02
N LEU A 132 -13.05 -0.91 3.68
CA LEU A 132 -12.90 -1.95 4.68
C LEU A 132 -13.78 -1.72 5.92
N ILE A 133 -13.93 -0.48 6.38
CA ILE A 133 -14.78 -0.16 7.53
C ILE A 133 -16.26 -0.21 7.16
N SER A 134 -16.61 0.29 5.96
CA SER A 134 -18.02 0.40 5.54
C SER A 134 -18.58 -0.91 5.01
N PHE A 135 -17.77 -1.75 4.39
CA PHE A 135 -18.18 -2.97 3.68
C PHE A 135 -17.23 -4.14 4.02
N PRO A 136 -17.16 -4.56 5.29
CA PRO A 136 -16.18 -5.56 5.73
C PRO A 136 -16.39 -6.94 5.09
N ILE A 137 -17.61 -7.33 4.80
CA ILE A 137 -17.92 -8.65 4.20
C ILE A 137 -17.30 -8.73 2.80
N GLU A 138 -17.56 -7.73 1.95
CA GLU A 138 -17.06 -7.66 0.58
C GLU A 138 -15.53 -7.53 0.55
N MET A 139 -14.95 -6.86 1.53
CA MET A 139 -13.50 -6.64 1.63
C MET A 139 -12.73 -7.85 2.17
N THR A 140 -13.38 -8.79 2.84
CA THR A 140 -12.76 -10.02 3.35
C THR A 140 -12.98 -11.23 2.44
N THR A 141 -13.85 -11.12 1.43
CA THR A 141 -14.15 -12.20 0.48
C THR A 141 -13.05 -12.24 -0.60
N TRP A 142 -12.04 -13.05 -0.39
CA TRP A 142 -10.93 -13.23 -1.34
C TRP A 142 -11.10 -14.47 -2.20
N VAL A 143 -10.50 -14.47 -3.40
CA VAL A 143 -10.47 -15.61 -4.30
C VAL A 143 -9.37 -16.57 -3.85
N THR A 144 -9.65 -17.87 -3.88
CA THR A 144 -8.66 -18.93 -3.61
C THR A 144 -7.59 -18.94 -4.71
N PRO A 145 -6.29 -19.06 -4.41
CA PRO A 145 -5.25 -19.18 -5.42
C PRO A 145 -5.48 -20.36 -6.37
N VAL A 146 -5.16 -20.20 -7.65
CA VAL A 146 -5.42 -21.20 -8.71
C VAL A 146 -4.86 -22.58 -8.37
N SER A 147 -3.72 -22.64 -7.69
CA SER A 147 -3.05 -23.90 -7.33
C SER A 147 -3.74 -24.67 -6.19
N LEU A 148 -4.70 -24.08 -5.51
CA LEU A 148 -5.45 -24.68 -4.40
C LEU A 148 -6.89 -24.99 -4.74
N LEU A 149 -7.35 -24.65 -5.94
CA LEU A 149 -8.68 -25.00 -6.40
C LEU A 149 -8.80 -26.53 -6.56
N ALA A 150 -9.98 -27.06 -6.24
CA ALA A 150 -10.29 -28.47 -6.49
C ALA A 150 -10.22 -28.77 -8.01
N ALA A 151 -9.95 -30.01 -8.37
CA ALA A 151 -9.71 -30.40 -9.77
C ALA A 151 -10.92 -30.12 -10.71
N ASP A 152 -12.11 -30.03 -10.16
CA ASP A 152 -13.38 -29.75 -10.84
C ASP A 152 -13.78 -28.27 -10.81
N VAL A 153 -13.04 -27.42 -10.08
CA VAL A 153 -13.30 -25.99 -9.92
C VAL A 153 -12.24 -25.18 -10.65
N SER A 154 -12.65 -24.23 -11.47
CA SER A 154 -11.78 -23.27 -12.13
C SER A 154 -12.16 -21.84 -11.74
N HIS A 155 -11.19 -20.92 -11.87
CA HIS A 155 -11.52 -19.51 -11.74
C HIS A 155 -12.58 -19.10 -12.77
N PRO A 156 -13.49 -18.16 -12.41
CA PRO A 156 -14.44 -17.62 -13.37
C PRO A 156 -13.73 -17.06 -14.60
N GLY A 157 -14.23 -17.39 -15.77
CA GLY A 157 -13.80 -16.78 -17.03
C GLY A 157 -14.06 -15.27 -17.05
N LEU A 158 -13.56 -14.57 -18.08
CA LEU A 158 -13.73 -13.11 -18.17
C LEU A 158 -15.21 -12.67 -18.11
N LEU A 159 -16.08 -13.31 -18.89
CA LEU A 159 -17.52 -12.96 -18.93
C LEU A 159 -18.21 -13.29 -17.61
N GLU A 160 -17.88 -14.38 -16.98
CA GLU A 160 -18.41 -14.78 -15.69
C GLU A 160 -17.92 -13.85 -14.58
N SER A 161 -16.65 -13.48 -14.57
CA SER A 161 -16.09 -12.46 -13.65
C SER A 161 -16.81 -11.13 -13.81
N LEU A 162 -17.11 -10.69 -15.05
CA LEU A 162 -17.91 -9.49 -15.29
C LEU A 162 -19.33 -9.64 -14.74
N ALA A 163 -19.98 -10.80 -14.91
CA ALA A 163 -21.31 -11.05 -14.35
C ALA A 163 -21.30 -11.01 -12.80
N ILE A 164 -20.27 -11.57 -12.16
CA ILE A 164 -20.11 -11.50 -10.69
C ILE A 164 -19.94 -10.05 -10.24
N VAL A 165 -19.01 -9.31 -10.85
CA VAL A 165 -18.70 -7.93 -10.46
C VAL A 165 -19.85 -6.97 -10.68
N PHE A 166 -20.61 -7.08 -11.79
CA PHE A 166 -21.65 -6.13 -12.16
C PHE A 166 -23.07 -6.57 -11.77
N ALA A 167 -23.39 -7.86 -11.85
CA ALA A 167 -24.73 -8.36 -11.52
C ALA A 167 -24.87 -8.87 -10.09
N GLY A 168 -23.75 -8.97 -9.33
CA GLY A 168 -23.77 -9.45 -7.95
C GLY A 168 -24.04 -10.95 -7.85
N ASN A 169 -23.78 -11.72 -8.91
CA ASN A 169 -23.90 -13.17 -8.85
C ASN A 169 -22.88 -13.71 -7.83
N SER A 170 -23.30 -14.60 -6.94
CA SER A 170 -22.37 -15.25 -6.03
C SER A 170 -21.41 -16.11 -6.83
N PRO A 171 -20.09 -16.05 -6.56
CA PRO A 171 -19.15 -17.00 -7.13
C PRO A 171 -19.52 -18.42 -6.71
N MET A 172 -19.13 -19.42 -7.52
CA MET A 172 -19.35 -20.83 -7.20
C MET A 172 -18.67 -21.16 -5.85
N ASP A 173 -19.29 -22.06 -5.09
CA ASP A 173 -18.69 -22.59 -3.86
C ASP A 173 -17.29 -23.14 -4.15
N GLY A 174 -16.33 -22.81 -3.28
CA GLY A 174 -14.92 -23.23 -3.44
C GLY A 174 -14.04 -22.24 -4.22
N VAL A 175 -14.60 -21.24 -4.90
CA VAL A 175 -13.82 -20.17 -5.57
C VAL A 175 -13.27 -19.15 -4.57
N THR A 176 -13.98 -18.92 -3.46
CA THR A 176 -13.56 -17.99 -2.42
C THR A 176 -12.97 -18.71 -1.21
N GLY A 177 -11.97 -18.09 -0.58
CA GLY A 177 -11.27 -18.64 0.58
C GLY A 177 -10.67 -17.56 1.47
N ALA A 178 -10.20 -17.97 2.63
CA ALA A 178 -9.52 -17.07 3.56
C ALA A 178 -8.10 -16.73 3.07
N THR A 179 -7.61 -15.53 3.42
CA THR A 179 -6.21 -15.17 3.18
C THR A 179 -5.28 -15.83 4.21
N PRO A 180 -3.96 -15.96 3.95
CA PRO A 180 -3.02 -16.52 4.93
C PRO A 180 -3.05 -15.81 6.28
N LEU A 181 -3.17 -14.49 6.28
CA LEU A 181 -3.24 -13.69 7.51
C LEU A 181 -4.57 -13.88 8.24
N ASP A 182 -5.66 -14.05 7.51
CA ASP A 182 -6.99 -14.29 8.06
C ASP A 182 -7.07 -15.67 8.73
N LEU A 183 -6.61 -16.70 8.03
CA LEU A 183 -6.51 -18.06 8.59
C LEU A 183 -5.68 -18.08 9.86
N PHE A 184 -4.52 -17.43 9.84
CA PHE A 184 -3.62 -17.41 10.98
C PHE A 184 -4.27 -16.73 12.17
N LYS A 185 -4.98 -15.63 11.93
CA LYS A 185 -5.65 -14.85 12.95
C LYS A 185 -6.81 -15.57 13.63
N HIS A 186 -7.56 -16.39 12.87
CA HIS A 186 -8.72 -17.12 13.38
C HIS A 186 -8.40 -18.58 13.79
N SER A 187 -7.13 -18.95 13.86
CA SER A 187 -6.67 -20.29 14.26
C SER A 187 -6.36 -20.38 15.76
N ASP A 188 -7.18 -19.78 16.60
CA ASP A 188 -6.98 -19.73 18.04
C ASP A 188 -6.79 -21.13 18.67
N GLY A 189 -5.74 -21.27 19.48
CA GLY A 189 -5.46 -22.49 20.24
C GLY A 189 -4.75 -23.61 19.46
N LEU A 190 -4.49 -23.44 18.15
CA LEU A 190 -3.72 -24.40 17.37
C LEU A 190 -2.22 -24.04 17.40
N LEU A 191 -1.36 -25.05 17.43
CA LEU A 191 0.08 -24.86 17.22
C LEU A 191 0.32 -24.39 15.78
N VAL A 192 1.32 -23.54 15.58
CA VAL A 192 1.69 -23.07 14.22
C VAL A 192 1.95 -24.26 13.28
N GLU A 193 2.60 -25.33 13.76
CA GLU A 193 2.83 -26.53 12.97
C GLU A 193 1.52 -27.20 12.53
N GLN A 194 0.52 -27.25 13.40
CA GLN A 194 -0.82 -27.79 13.08
C GLN A 194 -1.54 -26.92 12.04
N ILE A 195 -1.43 -25.58 12.13
CA ILE A 195 -1.98 -24.67 11.13
C ILE A 195 -1.34 -24.93 9.77
N TYR A 196 -0.01 -25.10 9.74
CA TYR A 196 0.74 -25.35 8.51
C TYR A 196 0.44 -26.72 7.90
N GLN A 197 0.24 -27.77 8.73
CA GLN A 197 -0.07 -29.13 8.25
C GLN A 197 -1.53 -29.30 7.81
N ASN A 198 -2.46 -28.70 8.57
CA ASN A 198 -3.90 -28.90 8.35
C ASN A 198 -4.47 -28.01 7.23
N ASN A 199 -3.71 -27.02 6.76
CA ASN A 199 -4.22 -26.06 5.79
C ASN A 199 -3.40 -26.09 4.50
N SER A 200 -4.07 -26.40 3.37
CA SER A 200 -3.44 -26.46 2.06
C SER A 200 -2.75 -25.16 1.64
N LEU A 201 -3.24 -24.03 2.14
CA LEU A 201 -2.69 -22.70 1.85
C LEU A 201 -1.25 -22.52 2.39
N PHE A 202 -0.90 -23.24 3.45
CA PHE A 202 0.44 -23.25 4.03
C PHE A 202 1.23 -24.50 3.69
N SER A 203 0.61 -25.69 3.68
CA SER A 203 1.31 -26.96 3.42
C SER A 203 1.84 -27.05 1.99
N ALA A 204 1.21 -26.39 1.02
CA ALA A 204 1.67 -26.28 -0.36
C ALA A 204 2.52 -25.04 -0.63
N ALA A 205 2.72 -24.16 0.36
CA ALA A 205 3.52 -22.95 0.24
C ALA A 205 5.00 -23.23 0.38
N SER A 206 5.84 -22.39 -0.24
CA SER A 206 7.30 -22.51 -0.13
C SER A 206 7.81 -21.89 1.19
N PHE A 207 7.22 -20.76 1.66
CA PHE A 207 7.70 -20.06 2.86
C PHE A 207 6.67 -19.15 3.57
N ALA A 208 5.54 -18.78 2.96
CA ALA A 208 4.58 -17.89 3.60
C ALA A 208 3.12 -18.31 3.37
N GLY A 209 2.64 -18.27 2.13
CA GLY A 209 1.29 -18.69 1.77
C GLY A 209 1.13 -18.72 0.26
N VAL A 210 0.55 -19.80 -0.25
CA VAL A 210 0.39 -20.03 -1.69
C VAL A 210 -0.24 -18.82 -2.38
N GLY A 211 0.34 -18.41 -3.50
CA GLY A 211 -0.11 -17.26 -4.29
C GLY A 211 0.37 -15.91 -3.76
N TRP A 212 0.33 -15.69 -2.45
CA TRP A 212 0.73 -14.44 -1.81
C TRP A 212 2.24 -14.25 -1.75
N GLU A 213 2.99 -15.32 -1.50
CA GLU A 213 4.45 -15.28 -1.43
C GLU A 213 5.07 -14.79 -2.74
N TRP A 214 4.64 -15.35 -3.87
CA TRP A 214 5.14 -14.96 -5.19
C TRP A 214 4.68 -13.56 -5.62
N ALA A 215 3.48 -13.15 -5.23
CA ALA A 215 3.01 -11.78 -5.43
C ALA A 215 3.89 -10.78 -4.68
N ASN A 216 4.22 -11.04 -3.41
CA ASN A 216 5.12 -10.20 -2.63
C ASN A 216 6.55 -10.20 -3.21
N VAL A 217 7.08 -11.34 -3.66
CA VAL A 217 8.38 -11.40 -4.37
C VAL A 217 8.36 -10.54 -5.63
N ALA A 218 7.29 -10.60 -6.41
CA ALA A 218 7.14 -9.80 -7.62
C ALA A 218 7.06 -8.28 -7.33
N PHE A 219 6.37 -7.87 -6.27
CA PHE A 219 6.38 -6.47 -5.82
C PHE A 219 7.75 -6.05 -5.27
N LEU A 220 8.47 -6.94 -4.59
CA LEU A 220 9.85 -6.68 -4.17
C LEU A 220 10.75 -6.42 -5.39
N ILE A 221 10.66 -7.22 -6.45
CA ILE A 221 11.42 -7.02 -7.70
C ILE A 221 11.09 -5.65 -8.31
N GLY A 222 9.81 -5.30 -8.43
CA GLY A 222 9.37 -3.98 -8.89
C GLY A 222 9.90 -2.84 -8.02
N GLY A 223 9.83 -3.00 -6.71
CA GLY A 223 10.35 -2.03 -5.74
C GLY A 223 11.86 -1.83 -5.84
N LEU A 224 12.62 -2.91 -5.99
CA LEU A 224 14.08 -2.85 -6.20
C LEU A 224 14.45 -2.19 -7.54
N ALA A 225 13.64 -2.38 -8.58
CA ALA A 225 13.82 -1.67 -9.86
C ALA A 225 13.66 -0.15 -9.70
N LEU A 226 12.63 0.31 -8.96
CA LEU A 226 12.43 1.73 -8.65
C LEU A 226 13.55 2.29 -7.77
N LEU A 227 14.04 1.53 -6.80
CA LEU A 227 15.17 1.90 -5.96
C LEU A 227 16.44 2.07 -6.80
N LYS A 228 16.72 1.13 -7.72
CA LYS A 228 17.84 1.23 -8.67
C LYS A 228 17.68 2.44 -9.60
N ALA A 229 16.46 2.76 -10.02
CA ALA A 229 16.15 3.95 -10.81
C ALA A 229 16.21 5.26 -9.99
N ARG A 230 16.46 5.18 -8.67
CA ARG A 230 16.52 6.33 -7.74
C ARG A 230 15.24 7.16 -7.68
N ILE A 231 14.09 6.52 -7.86
CA ILE A 231 12.78 7.19 -7.75
C ILE A 231 12.49 7.55 -6.29
N PHE A 232 12.87 6.68 -5.36
CA PHE A 232 12.81 6.92 -3.92
C PHE A 232 14.09 6.43 -3.21
N THR A 233 14.22 6.74 -1.92
CA THR A 233 15.35 6.31 -1.10
C THR A 233 14.99 5.04 -0.30
N TRP A 234 15.98 4.21 -0.01
CA TRP A 234 15.84 2.93 0.69
C TRP A 234 15.36 3.04 2.15
N HIS A 235 15.43 4.24 2.76
CA HIS A 235 15.23 4.45 4.20
C HIS A 235 13.86 3.98 4.71
N ALA A 236 12.77 4.43 4.11
CA ALA A 236 11.43 4.10 4.58
C ALA A 236 11.05 2.60 4.34
N PRO A 237 11.26 2.03 3.14
CA PRO A 237 10.98 0.61 2.90
C PRO A 237 11.77 -0.32 3.82
N MET A 238 13.08 -0.08 3.95
CA MET A 238 13.94 -0.94 4.76
C MET A 238 13.64 -0.80 6.25
N ALA A 239 13.29 0.39 6.72
CA ALA A 239 12.90 0.60 8.11
C ALA A 239 11.55 -0.11 8.40
N MET A 240 10.56 -0.03 7.51
CA MET A 240 9.29 -0.72 7.67
C MET A 240 9.47 -2.25 7.72
N LEU A 241 10.16 -2.82 6.72
CA LEU A 241 10.37 -4.27 6.66
C LEU A 241 11.28 -4.77 7.78
N GLY A 242 12.33 -4.00 8.11
CA GLY A 242 13.25 -4.34 9.20
C GLY A 242 12.58 -4.33 10.57
N THR A 243 11.71 -3.35 10.84
CA THR A 243 10.95 -3.30 12.10
C THR A 243 9.88 -4.38 12.14
N LEU A 244 9.18 -4.65 11.03
CA LEU A 244 8.23 -5.76 10.93
C LEU A 244 8.92 -7.10 11.19
N ALA A 245 10.10 -7.34 10.59
CA ALA A 245 10.91 -8.54 10.83
C ALA A 245 11.39 -8.61 12.28
N LEU A 246 11.89 -7.51 12.84
CA LEU A 246 12.36 -7.47 14.23
C LEU A 246 11.24 -7.78 15.21
N MET A 247 10.06 -7.16 15.06
CA MET A 247 8.91 -7.41 15.91
C MET A 247 8.44 -8.86 15.80
N SER A 248 8.35 -9.41 14.58
CA SER A 248 7.96 -10.80 14.39
C SER A 248 8.99 -11.80 14.94
N MET A 249 10.29 -11.45 14.96
CA MET A 249 11.31 -12.27 15.61
C MET A 249 11.25 -12.20 17.13
N LEU A 250 10.98 -11.02 17.69
CA LEU A 250 10.90 -10.83 19.15
C LEU A 250 9.73 -11.59 19.79
N PHE A 251 8.61 -11.68 19.06
CA PHE A 251 7.41 -12.38 19.53
C PHE A 251 7.24 -13.77 18.94
N TRP A 252 8.24 -14.27 18.20
CA TRP A 252 8.28 -15.64 17.73
C TRP A 252 8.74 -16.56 18.86
N ASP A 253 7.82 -17.36 19.37
CA ASP A 253 8.05 -18.28 20.49
C ASP A 253 8.26 -19.74 20.04
N GLY A 254 8.72 -19.94 18.80
CA GLY A 254 8.96 -21.28 18.26
C GLY A 254 7.70 -21.99 17.76
N GLY A 255 6.56 -21.30 17.67
CA GLY A 255 5.35 -21.84 17.08
C GLY A 255 4.33 -22.38 18.05
N SER A 256 4.27 -21.83 19.28
CA SER A 256 3.22 -22.14 20.24
C SER A 256 1.83 -21.73 19.74
N SER A 257 0.78 -22.13 20.47
CA SER A 257 -0.61 -21.76 20.15
C SER A 257 -0.92 -20.27 20.27
N ASN A 258 -0.04 -19.48 20.87
CA ASN A 258 -0.16 -18.03 21.00
C ASN A 258 0.78 -17.29 20.07
N SER A 259 1.51 -17.98 19.19
CA SER A 259 2.46 -17.37 18.27
C SER A 259 1.75 -16.56 17.19
N PRO A 260 2.11 -15.27 16.99
CA PRO A 260 1.49 -14.43 15.96
C PRO A 260 1.94 -14.77 14.52
N GLY A 261 2.79 -15.78 14.32
CA GLY A 261 3.30 -16.20 13.01
C GLY A 261 4.78 -15.95 12.80
N SER A 262 5.36 -16.64 11.82
CA SER A 262 6.78 -16.54 11.50
C SER A 262 7.16 -15.20 10.87
N PRO A 263 8.42 -14.75 10.99
CA PRO A 263 8.89 -13.52 10.32
C PRO A 263 8.72 -13.56 8.80
N LEU A 264 8.94 -14.69 8.16
CA LEU A 264 8.75 -14.85 6.71
C LEU A 264 7.28 -14.70 6.32
N MET A 265 6.37 -15.24 7.12
CA MET A 265 4.94 -15.07 6.91
C MET A 265 4.56 -13.58 6.94
N HIS A 266 5.00 -12.83 7.95
CA HIS A 266 4.69 -11.40 8.06
C HIS A 266 5.27 -10.57 6.91
N LEU A 267 6.46 -10.90 6.43
CA LEU A 267 7.12 -10.18 5.34
C LEU A 267 6.51 -10.46 3.97
N PHE A 268 6.08 -11.72 3.73
CA PHE A 268 5.64 -12.17 2.40
C PHE A 268 4.15 -12.52 2.31
N SER A 269 3.34 -12.20 3.35
CA SER A 269 1.89 -12.28 3.29
C SER A 269 1.24 -10.91 3.28
N GLY A 270 -0.01 -10.85 2.79
CA GLY A 270 -0.75 -9.61 2.65
C GLY A 270 -0.06 -8.61 1.73
N ALA A 271 -0.20 -7.33 2.04
CA ALA A 271 0.33 -6.23 1.24
C ALA A 271 1.70 -5.72 1.73
N SER A 272 2.54 -6.54 2.40
CA SER A 272 3.79 -6.07 3.03
C SER A 272 4.76 -5.45 2.03
N MET A 273 5.06 -6.13 0.91
CA MET A 273 5.99 -5.61 -0.09
C MET A 273 5.37 -4.49 -0.95
N LEU A 274 4.09 -4.61 -1.31
CA LEU A 274 3.35 -3.52 -1.97
C LEU A 274 3.35 -2.27 -1.08
N GLY A 275 3.06 -2.43 0.21
CA GLY A 275 3.08 -1.35 1.20
C GLY A 275 4.44 -0.68 1.32
N ALA A 276 5.50 -1.47 1.51
CA ALA A 276 6.84 -0.95 1.74
C ALA A 276 7.41 -0.17 0.54
N PHE A 277 7.20 -0.66 -0.68
CA PHE A 277 7.86 -0.10 -1.87
C PHE A 277 6.99 0.86 -2.70
N PHE A 278 5.65 0.78 -2.62
CA PHE A 278 4.76 1.56 -3.47
C PHE A 278 3.84 2.51 -2.69
N ILE A 279 3.64 2.28 -1.39
CA ILE A 279 2.72 3.06 -0.56
C ILE A 279 3.48 3.95 0.43
N VAL A 280 4.39 3.38 1.24
CA VAL A 280 5.17 4.11 2.26
C VAL A 280 6.17 5.09 1.62
N THR A 281 6.53 4.87 0.37
CA THR A 281 7.42 5.72 -0.43
C THR A 281 6.71 6.90 -1.12
N ASP A 282 5.42 7.11 -0.88
CA ASP A 282 4.68 8.26 -1.41
C ASP A 282 5.38 9.57 -0.98
N PRO A 283 5.87 10.38 -1.94
CA PRO A 283 6.66 11.56 -1.61
C PRO A 283 5.86 12.68 -0.94
N VAL A 284 4.53 12.63 -1.02
CA VAL A 284 3.65 13.70 -0.52
C VAL A 284 3.27 13.48 0.93
N SER A 285 2.87 12.26 1.28
CA SER A 285 2.33 11.93 2.60
C SER A 285 3.35 11.33 3.57
N SER A 286 4.59 11.03 3.11
CA SER A 286 5.67 10.49 3.93
C SER A 286 6.60 11.59 4.48
N ALA A 287 7.44 11.23 5.46
CA ALA A 287 8.46 12.11 6.00
C ALA A 287 9.51 12.54 4.95
N VAL A 288 9.99 13.79 5.05
CA VAL A 288 10.86 14.41 4.05
C VAL A 288 12.34 14.05 4.28
N SER A 289 12.83 14.14 5.54
CA SER A 289 14.25 13.90 5.86
C SER A 289 14.61 12.41 5.87
N ASN A 290 15.85 12.05 5.58
CA ASN A 290 16.30 10.66 5.63
C ASN A 290 16.11 10.03 7.02
N ARG A 291 16.37 10.81 8.10
CA ARG A 291 16.12 10.38 9.48
C ARG A 291 14.61 10.24 9.73
N GLY A 292 13.82 11.18 9.25
CA GLY A 292 12.36 11.13 9.33
C GLY A 292 11.79 9.89 8.62
N ARG A 293 12.29 9.56 7.43
CA ARG A 293 11.90 8.36 6.68
C ARG A 293 12.20 7.06 7.41
N LEU A 294 13.35 6.98 8.12
CA LEU A 294 13.66 5.82 8.96
C LEU A 294 12.67 5.68 10.13
N ILE A 295 12.38 6.76 10.84
CA ILE A 295 11.43 6.76 11.97
C ILE A 295 10.01 6.46 11.46
N TYR A 296 9.60 7.11 10.37
CA TYR A 296 8.31 6.92 9.74
C TYR A 296 8.10 5.46 9.28
N GLY A 297 9.07 4.89 8.56
CA GLY A 297 9.01 3.50 8.13
C GLY A 297 9.00 2.53 9.31
N ALA A 298 9.85 2.76 10.33
CA ALA A 298 9.88 1.94 11.54
C ALA A 298 8.54 1.99 12.30
N LEU A 299 7.93 3.17 12.43
CA LEU A 299 6.61 3.32 13.05
C LEU A 299 5.55 2.52 12.30
N ILE A 300 5.53 2.59 10.96
CA ILE A 300 4.58 1.82 10.14
C ILE A 300 4.83 0.31 10.32
N GLY A 301 6.08 -0.17 10.26
CA GLY A 301 6.40 -1.57 10.47
C GLY A 301 5.96 -2.09 11.84
N LEU A 302 6.15 -1.28 12.89
CA LEU A 302 5.66 -1.57 14.24
C LEU A 302 4.13 -1.67 14.27
N LEU A 303 3.42 -0.68 13.70
CA LEU A 303 1.96 -0.65 13.67
C LEU A 303 1.38 -1.82 12.86
N VAL A 304 1.99 -2.17 11.73
CA VAL A 304 1.57 -3.34 10.94
C VAL A 304 1.63 -4.59 11.80
N TYR A 305 2.74 -4.79 12.54
CA TYR A 305 2.87 -5.95 13.41
C TYR A 305 1.83 -5.95 14.54
N VAL A 306 1.70 -4.83 15.25
CA VAL A 306 0.77 -4.69 16.40
C VAL A 306 -0.68 -4.96 15.98
N ILE A 307 -1.11 -4.42 14.84
CA ILE A 307 -2.49 -4.62 14.37
C ILE A 307 -2.68 -6.07 13.88
N ARG A 308 -1.70 -6.66 13.19
CA ARG A 308 -1.78 -8.06 12.76
C ARG A 308 -1.81 -9.02 13.94
N ALA A 309 -0.96 -8.83 14.95
CA ALA A 309 -0.88 -9.71 16.11
C ALA A 309 -2.06 -9.54 17.07
N TRP A 310 -2.39 -8.31 17.45
CA TRP A 310 -3.35 -8.01 18.52
C TRP A 310 -4.57 -7.20 18.09
N GLY A 311 -4.58 -6.62 16.91
CA GLY A 311 -5.74 -5.88 16.39
C GLY A 311 -6.84 -6.79 15.86
N SER A 312 -7.93 -6.22 15.34
CA SER A 312 -9.07 -6.98 14.78
C SER A 312 -8.93 -7.31 13.30
N TYR A 313 -8.10 -6.58 12.55
CA TYR A 313 -7.95 -6.76 11.10
C TYR A 313 -6.79 -7.70 10.76
N PRO A 314 -6.96 -8.61 9.79
CA PRO A 314 -5.90 -9.52 9.37
C PRO A 314 -4.76 -8.82 8.64
N ASP A 315 -5.04 -7.85 7.75
CA ASP A 315 -4.00 -6.99 7.16
C ASP A 315 -4.14 -5.55 7.64
N ALA A 316 -3.01 -4.99 8.03
CA ALA A 316 -2.91 -3.74 8.76
C ALA A 316 -2.22 -2.61 7.98
N VAL A 317 -1.69 -2.90 6.79
CA VAL A 317 -0.81 -1.95 6.07
C VAL A 317 -1.50 -0.61 5.85
N ALA A 318 -2.77 -0.61 5.43
CA ALA A 318 -3.50 0.62 5.16
C ALA A 318 -3.69 1.48 6.42
N PHE A 319 -4.13 0.89 7.53
CA PHE A 319 -4.27 1.59 8.80
C PHE A 319 -2.93 2.12 9.32
N ALA A 320 -1.89 1.28 9.28
CA ALA A 320 -0.55 1.67 9.73
C ALA A 320 -0.01 2.85 8.91
N VAL A 321 -0.23 2.85 7.60
CA VAL A 321 0.18 3.95 6.71
C VAL A 321 -0.58 5.23 7.04
N LEU A 322 -1.91 5.18 7.24
CA LEU A 322 -2.69 6.38 7.58
C LEU A 322 -2.27 6.96 8.95
N LEU A 323 -2.01 6.12 9.95
CA LEU A 323 -1.47 6.56 11.24
C LEU A 323 -0.06 7.13 11.09
N GLY A 324 0.78 6.51 10.25
CA GLY A 324 2.09 7.02 9.89
C GLY A 324 2.01 8.38 9.19
N ASN A 325 1.10 8.55 8.23
CA ASN A 325 0.87 9.84 7.55
C ASN A 325 0.46 10.93 8.55
N PHE A 326 -0.40 10.59 9.50
CA PHE A 326 -0.78 11.52 10.57
C PHE A 326 0.42 11.91 11.45
N ALA A 327 1.35 10.99 11.68
CA ALA A 327 2.57 11.26 12.45
C ALA A 327 3.68 11.96 11.65
N ALA A 328 3.63 11.94 10.30
CA ALA A 328 4.70 12.46 9.44
C ALA A 328 5.05 13.93 9.71
N PRO A 329 4.09 14.88 9.84
CA PRO A 329 4.42 16.27 10.15
C PRO A 329 5.14 16.44 11.49
N PHE A 330 4.74 15.65 12.49
CA PHE A 330 5.40 15.62 13.80
C PHE A 330 6.84 15.08 13.68
N ILE A 331 7.04 13.98 12.98
CA ILE A 331 8.36 13.41 12.73
C ILE A 331 9.26 14.42 12.02
N ASP A 332 8.74 15.10 10.99
CA ASP A 332 9.49 16.09 10.25
C ASP A 332 9.90 17.28 11.11
N ASN A 333 9.04 17.77 12.00
CA ASN A 333 9.37 18.85 12.92
C ASN A 333 10.60 18.55 13.81
N TYR A 334 10.76 17.29 14.24
CA TYR A 334 11.91 16.88 15.07
C TYR A 334 13.14 16.41 14.27
N THR A 335 12.98 16.17 12.97
CA THR A 335 14.04 15.64 12.11
C THR A 335 14.53 16.62 11.04
N VAL A 336 14.12 17.89 11.12
CA VAL A 336 14.59 18.95 10.22
C VAL A 336 16.12 19.02 10.22
N PRO A 337 16.79 18.98 9.06
CA PRO A 337 18.22 19.18 8.95
C PRO A 337 18.58 20.59 9.46
N ARG A 338 19.66 20.66 10.22
CA ARG A 338 20.16 21.98 10.70
C ARG A 338 20.59 22.84 9.51
N THR A 339 20.12 24.09 9.49
CA THR A 339 20.58 25.08 8.50
C THR A 339 22.04 25.45 8.77
N TYR A 340 22.81 25.62 7.68
CA TYR A 340 24.21 25.99 7.77
C TYR A 340 24.35 27.32 8.55
N GLY A 341 25.29 27.38 9.51
CA GLY A 341 25.55 28.58 10.31
C GLY A 341 24.73 28.71 11.62
N HIS A 342 23.74 27.88 11.89
CA HIS A 342 23.02 27.88 13.16
C HIS A 342 23.63 26.85 14.12
N GLY A 343 24.62 27.28 14.90
CA GLY A 343 25.17 26.52 16.03
C GLY A 343 24.19 26.44 17.22
N GLN A 344 24.51 25.65 18.22
CA GLN A 344 23.69 25.25 19.39
C GLN A 344 23.17 26.39 20.29
N SER A 345 22.80 27.56 19.79
CA SER A 345 22.42 28.72 20.61
C SER A 345 21.08 28.59 21.37
N ARG A 346 20.24 27.60 21.07
CA ARG A 346 18.94 27.46 21.77
C ARG A 346 18.98 26.75 23.13
N ARG A 347 20.12 26.17 23.53
CA ARG A 347 20.27 25.61 24.89
C ARG A 347 20.96 26.53 25.89
N ALA A 348 21.51 27.64 25.42
CA ALA A 348 22.17 28.61 26.30
C ALA A 348 21.19 29.67 26.87
N THR A 349 20.12 30.00 26.13
CA THR A 349 19.17 31.04 26.55
C THR A 349 18.19 30.58 27.64
N ASP A 350 17.96 29.27 27.81
CA ASP A 350 17.11 28.77 28.89
C ASP A 350 17.83 28.65 30.24
N LYS A 351 19.16 28.87 30.29
CA LYS A 351 19.94 28.90 31.52
C LYS A 351 20.21 30.30 32.08
N GLU A 352 20.09 31.33 31.25
CA GLU A 352 20.30 32.73 31.71
C GLU A 352 19.02 33.42 32.19
N THR A 353 17.85 32.79 32.05
CA THR A 353 16.57 33.29 32.58
C THR A 353 16.15 32.63 33.90
N SER A 354 17.02 31.81 34.51
CA SER A 354 16.77 31.12 35.79
C SER A 354 17.79 31.48 36.88
N GLU A 355 18.57 32.57 36.70
CA GLU A 355 19.29 33.31 37.75
C GLU A 355 18.64 34.73 37.88
#